data_feef82332b079c4825f3fac4693c506a
#
_entry.id   feef82332b079c4825f3fac4693c506a
#
_cell.length_a   1.000
_cell.length_b   1.000
_cell.length_c   1.000
_cell.angle_alpha   90.00
_cell.angle_beta   90.00
_cell.angle_gamma   90.00
#
_symmetry.space_group_name_H-M   'P 1'
#
loop_
_entity.id
_entity.type
_entity.pdbx_description
1 polymer ?
#
loop_
_entity_poly.entity_id
_entity_poly.type
_entity_poly.pdbx_seq_one_letter_code
_entity_poly.pdbx_strand_id
1 'polypeptide(L)'
;MTNKKMTNKIETPRGCIVITKYGTAELKWNPGFRNLWGKSFDKAQKFIDHEVIRLCSPMVPFRSGMLDKSGILGTVPGEGEVVYNAPYARYHYYGRLMVGKAPKKLTNRNMQYHGAPRRGPKWFERMKRQHLHSILSGAAAITRR
;
A
#
# COMPACT_ATOMS: atom_id res chain seq x y z
N MET A 1 -20.83 1.12 7.51
CA MET A 1 -19.60 0.72 6.78
C MET A 1 -18.91 -0.37 7.59
N THR A 2 -18.95 -1.57 7.08
CA THR A 2 -18.24 -2.68 7.69
C THR A 2 -16.74 -2.51 7.46
N ASN A 3 -16.02 -2.12 8.50
CA ASN A 3 -14.56 -2.19 8.52
C ASN A 3 -14.16 -3.66 8.34
N LYS A 4 -13.93 -4.05 7.11
CA LYS A 4 -13.34 -5.34 6.81
C LYS A 4 -11.86 -5.25 7.20
N LYS A 5 -11.61 -5.48 8.48
CA LYS A 5 -10.26 -5.66 9.00
C LYS A 5 -9.65 -6.83 8.24
N MET A 6 -8.86 -6.54 7.21
CA MET A 6 -8.05 -7.57 6.57
C MET A 6 -7.00 -8.01 7.59
N THR A 7 -7.36 -8.95 8.43
CA THR A 7 -6.35 -9.69 9.17
C THR A 7 -5.58 -10.50 8.14
N ASN A 8 -4.29 -10.27 8.03
CA ASN A 8 -3.39 -11.11 7.25
C ASN A 8 -3.43 -12.53 7.83
N LYS A 9 -4.43 -13.28 7.43
CA LYS A 9 -4.67 -14.62 7.92
C LYS A 9 -3.70 -15.57 7.22
N ILE A 10 -2.62 -15.89 7.91
CA ILE A 10 -1.69 -16.92 7.44
C ILE A 10 -2.38 -18.26 7.65
N GLU A 11 -2.72 -18.92 6.55
CA GLU A 11 -3.21 -20.30 6.58
C GLU A 11 -2.01 -21.24 6.44
N THR A 12 -1.77 -22.02 7.49
CA THR A 12 -0.77 -23.08 7.42
C THR A 12 -1.32 -24.22 6.56
N PRO A 13 -0.55 -24.74 5.60
CA PRO A 13 -0.94 -25.94 4.85
C PRO A 13 -1.21 -27.11 5.82
N ARG A 14 -2.00 -28.06 5.38
CA ARG A 14 -2.17 -29.31 6.14
C ARG A 14 -0.81 -29.98 6.32
N GLY A 15 -0.54 -30.49 7.51
CA GLY A 15 0.64 -31.31 7.75
C GLY A 15 0.63 -32.53 6.82
N CYS A 16 1.81 -33.03 6.52
CA CYS A 16 1.93 -34.21 5.65
C CYS A 16 2.68 -35.31 6.39
N ILE A 17 2.26 -36.54 6.16
CA ILE A 17 2.93 -37.73 6.66
C ILE A 17 3.50 -38.45 5.45
N VAL A 18 4.82 -38.67 5.44
CA VAL A 18 5.50 -39.43 4.40
C VAL A 18 5.98 -40.72 4.99
N ILE A 19 5.48 -41.84 4.43
CA ILE A 19 5.85 -43.19 4.85
C ILE A 19 6.73 -43.79 3.74
N THR A 20 7.92 -44.20 4.10
CA THR A 20 8.82 -44.92 3.22
C THR A 20 9.23 -46.24 3.82
N LYS A 21 9.83 -47.14 3.03
CA LYS A 21 10.39 -48.38 3.54
C LYS A 21 11.51 -48.21 4.59
N TYR A 22 12.06 -47.00 4.70
CA TYR A 22 13.14 -46.64 5.63
C TYR A 22 12.67 -45.92 6.88
N GLY A 23 11.42 -45.49 6.93
CA GLY A 23 10.86 -44.78 8.08
C GLY A 23 9.69 -43.90 7.72
N THR A 24 9.14 -43.25 8.75
CA THR A 24 8.05 -42.32 8.66
C THR A 24 8.50 -40.92 9.06
N ALA A 25 8.22 -39.90 8.25
CA ALA A 25 8.43 -38.50 8.59
C ALA A 25 7.09 -37.79 8.67
N GLU A 26 6.89 -37.04 9.73
CA GLU A 26 5.66 -36.26 9.94
C GLU A 26 6.00 -34.78 10.08
N LEU A 27 5.35 -33.93 9.27
CA LEU A 27 5.44 -32.47 9.37
C LEU A 27 4.26 -31.97 10.18
N LYS A 28 4.51 -31.42 11.36
CA LYS A 28 3.51 -30.74 12.19
C LYS A 28 3.88 -29.27 12.35
N TRP A 29 2.89 -28.41 12.15
CA TRP A 29 3.06 -26.99 12.40
C TRP A 29 2.97 -26.68 13.89
N ASN A 30 3.84 -25.78 14.37
CA ASN A 30 3.72 -25.28 15.73
C ASN A 30 2.36 -24.58 15.91
N PRO A 31 1.56 -24.94 16.92
CA PRO A 31 0.25 -24.31 17.16
C PRO A 31 0.31 -22.78 17.33
N GLY A 32 1.42 -22.26 17.86
CA GLY A 32 1.64 -20.82 18.02
C GLY A 32 2.08 -20.07 16.75
N PHE A 33 2.43 -20.78 15.68
CA PHE A 33 2.99 -20.20 14.47
C PHE A 33 2.08 -19.12 13.86
N ARG A 34 0.81 -19.42 13.69
CA ARG A 34 -0.18 -18.49 13.11
C ARG A 34 -0.30 -17.20 13.90
N ASN A 35 -0.36 -17.28 15.22
CA ASN A 35 -0.52 -16.11 16.09
C ASN A 35 0.74 -15.24 16.13
N LEU A 36 1.90 -15.87 16.20
CA LEU A 36 3.19 -15.18 16.27
C LEU A 36 3.48 -14.43 14.97
N TRP A 37 3.39 -15.12 13.84
CA TRP A 37 3.68 -14.55 12.54
C TRP A 37 2.60 -13.57 12.07
N GLY A 38 1.33 -13.85 12.36
CA GLY A 38 0.22 -12.94 12.05
C GLY A 38 0.43 -11.54 12.64
N LYS A 39 0.83 -11.46 13.91
CA LYS A 39 1.14 -10.17 14.56
C LYS A 39 2.30 -9.43 13.91
N SER A 40 3.34 -10.15 13.50
CA SER A 40 4.50 -9.56 12.82
C SER A 40 4.13 -9.04 11.44
N PHE A 41 3.33 -9.77 10.68
CA PHE A 41 2.84 -9.33 9.38
C PHE A 41 1.87 -8.16 9.49
N ASP A 42 1.01 -8.11 10.49
CA ASP A 42 0.14 -6.95 10.73
C ASP A 42 0.95 -5.68 11.02
N LYS A 43 2.03 -5.79 11.81
CA LYS A 43 2.94 -4.67 12.06
C LYS A 43 3.67 -4.24 10.78
N ALA A 44 4.14 -5.20 9.98
CA ALA A 44 4.81 -4.92 8.72
C ALA A 44 3.85 -4.24 7.72
N GLN A 45 2.59 -4.67 7.65
CA GLN A 45 1.58 -4.04 6.81
C GLN A 45 1.30 -2.59 7.21
N LYS A 46 1.14 -2.33 8.51
CA LYS A 46 1.00 -0.95 9.02
C LYS A 46 2.20 -0.08 8.65
N PHE A 47 3.40 -0.62 8.79
CA PHE A 47 4.62 0.08 8.40
C PHE A 47 4.62 0.42 6.90
N ILE A 48 4.28 -0.53 6.04
CA ILE A 48 4.22 -0.32 4.58
C ILE A 48 3.22 0.78 4.24
N ASP A 49 2.01 0.72 4.79
CA ASP A 49 0.96 1.69 4.51
C ASP A 49 1.38 3.12 4.93
N HIS A 50 2.00 3.26 6.10
CA HIS A 50 2.54 4.55 6.56
C HIS A 50 3.69 5.05 5.69
N GLU A 51 4.63 4.18 5.31
CA GLU A 51 5.77 4.57 4.47
C GLU A 51 5.34 4.98 3.07
N VAL A 52 4.38 4.30 2.49
CA VAL A 52 3.83 4.67 1.18
C VAL A 52 3.25 6.09 1.21
N ILE A 53 2.45 6.41 2.23
CA ILE A 53 1.87 7.76 2.38
C ILE A 53 2.98 8.79 2.60
N ARG A 54 3.91 8.51 3.50
CA ARG A 54 5.01 9.41 3.83
C ARG A 54 5.90 9.73 2.63
N LEU A 55 6.25 8.73 1.86
CA LEU A 55 7.15 8.87 0.70
C LEU A 55 6.43 9.43 -0.53
N CYS A 56 5.12 9.21 -0.66
CA CYS A 56 4.31 9.83 -1.70
C CYS A 56 4.07 11.33 -1.46
N SER A 57 3.97 11.77 -0.22
CA SER A 57 3.61 13.14 0.15
C SER A 57 4.43 14.23 -0.57
N PRO A 58 5.77 14.13 -0.69
CA PRO A 58 6.55 15.12 -1.44
C PRO A 58 6.31 15.13 -2.94
N MET A 59 5.70 14.08 -3.49
CA MET A 59 5.46 13.90 -4.93
C MET A 59 4.01 14.17 -5.32
N VAL A 60 3.10 14.20 -4.34
CA VAL A 60 1.67 14.52 -4.56
C VAL A 60 1.55 16.00 -4.94
N PRO A 61 0.74 16.34 -5.97
CA PRO A 61 0.47 17.72 -6.32
C PRO A 61 -0.04 18.52 -5.14
N PHE A 62 0.52 19.70 -4.94
CA PHE A 62 0.22 20.54 -3.78
C PHE A 62 -0.23 21.93 -4.20
N ARG A 63 -1.47 22.28 -3.89
CA ARG A 63 -1.97 23.66 -3.98
C ARG A 63 -2.46 24.13 -2.60
N SER A 64 -3.41 23.42 -2.04
CA SER A 64 -3.95 23.67 -0.69
C SER A 64 -3.58 22.57 0.33
N GLY A 65 -2.95 21.50 -0.13
CA GLY A 65 -2.64 20.32 0.68
C GLY A 65 -3.82 19.36 0.86
N MET A 66 -4.98 19.65 0.30
CA MET A 66 -6.17 18.81 0.46
C MET A 66 -6.01 17.42 -0.14
N LEU A 67 -5.31 17.31 -1.28
CA LEU A 67 -5.06 16.02 -1.92
C LEU A 67 -4.17 15.12 -1.05
N ASP A 68 -3.09 15.67 -0.51
CA ASP A 68 -2.20 14.94 0.40
C ASP A 68 -2.91 14.52 1.68
N LYS A 69 -3.66 15.43 2.30
CA LYS A 69 -4.50 15.12 3.46
C LYS A 69 -5.55 14.07 3.19
N SER A 70 -6.10 14.02 1.97
CA SER A 70 -7.08 12.99 1.57
C SER A 70 -6.49 11.58 1.59
N GLY A 71 -5.20 11.43 1.28
CA GLY A 71 -4.49 10.17 1.40
C GLY A 71 -4.35 9.71 2.86
N ILE A 72 -4.04 10.64 3.75
CA ILE A 72 -3.92 10.36 5.19
C ILE A 72 -5.28 9.99 5.79
N LEU A 73 -6.33 10.76 5.48
CA LEU A 73 -7.68 10.55 6.01
C LEU A 73 -8.40 9.35 5.39
N GLY A 74 -8.11 9.05 4.13
CA GLY A 74 -8.73 7.93 3.38
C GLY A 74 -8.08 6.57 3.61
N THR A 75 -6.94 6.53 4.27
CA THR A 75 -6.16 5.30 4.49
C THR A 75 -6.24 4.85 5.94
N VAL A 76 -6.58 3.58 6.15
CA VAL A 76 -6.51 2.93 7.46
C VAL A 76 -5.25 2.05 7.48
N PRO A 77 -4.21 2.39 8.25
CA PRO A 77 -2.98 1.61 8.28
C PRO A 77 -3.22 0.18 8.77
N GLY A 78 -2.68 -0.77 8.03
CA GLY A 78 -2.84 -2.20 8.31
C GLY A 78 -3.86 -2.91 7.43
N GLU A 79 -4.64 -2.19 6.64
CA GLU A 79 -5.59 -2.79 5.69
C GLU A 79 -4.95 -3.17 4.35
N GLY A 80 -3.72 -2.70 4.09
CA GLY A 80 -3.00 -2.99 2.85
C GLY A 80 -3.48 -2.18 1.64
N GLU A 81 -4.20 -1.10 1.88
CA GLU A 81 -4.74 -0.23 0.85
C GLU A 81 -4.48 1.24 1.20
N VAL A 82 -3.95 1.99 0.23
CA VAL A 82 -3.75 3.44 0.34
C VAL A 82 -4.74 4.14 -0.58
N VAL A 83 -5.61 4.97 0.01
CA VAL A 83 -6.72 5.61 -0.71
C VAL A 83 -6.60 7.13 -0.62
N TYR A 84 -6.56 7.78 -1.77
CA TYR A 84 -6.70 9.23 -1.90
C TYR A 84 -8.16 9.55 -2.20
N ASN A 85 -8.89 9.99 -1.20
CA ASN A 85 -10.34 10.12 -1.27
C ASN A 85 -10.86 11.46 -1.85
N ALA A 86 -9.97 12.31 -2.37
CA ALA A 86 -10.36 13.52 -3.05
C ALA A 86 -11.05 13.23 -4.39
N PRO A 87 -12.17 13.87 -4.72
CA PRO A 87 -12.91 13.59 -5.98
C PRO A 87 -12.08 13.80 -7.24
N TYR A 88 -11.10 14.71 -7.19
CA TYR A 88 -10.20 15.06 -8.29
C TYR A 88 -8.88 14.29 -8.27
N ALA A 89 -8.63 13.41 -7.30
CA ALA A 89 -7.37 12.66 -7.15
C ALA A 89 -7.01 11.88 -8.41
N ARG A 90 -8.00 11.20 -9.00
CA ARG A 90 -7.82 10.43 -10.23
C ARG A 90 -7.29 11.27 -11.40
N TYR A 91 -7.84 12.46 -11.59
CA TYR A 91 -7.44 13.35 -12.69
C TYR A 91 -6.05 13.90 -12.52
N HIS A 92 -5.68 14.26 -11.29
CA HIS A 92 -4.33 14.66 -10.94
C HIS A 92 -3.32 13.52 -11.07
N TYR A 93 -3.73 12.31 -10.76
CA TYR A 93 -2.86 11.14 -10.88
C TYR A 93 -2.51 10.81 -12.33
N TYR A 94 -3.48 10.87 -13.22
CA TYR A 94 -3.26 10.62 -14.65
C TYR A 94 -2.79 11.85 -15.44
N GLY A 95 -2.87 13.03 -14.86
CA GLY A 95 -2.28 14.25 -15.40
C GLY A 95 -3.00 14.87 -16.58
N ARG A 96 -4.27 14.57 -16.79
CA ARG A 96 -5.08 15.15 -17.88
C ARG A 96 -5.94 16.30 -17.41
N LEU A 97 -5.89 17.41 -18.15
CA LEU A 97 -6.69 18.59 -17.86
C LEU A 97 -8.15 18.37 -18.25
N MET A 98 -9.04 18.70 -17.34
CA MET A 98 -10.48 18.76 -17.60
C MET A 98 -10.94 20.22 -17.70
N VAL A 99 -11.71 20.54 -18.73
CA VAL A 99 -12.20 21.90 -18.99
C VAL A 99 -13.74 21.96 -19.02
N GLY A 100 -14.27 23.14 -18.76
CA GLY A 100 -15.69 23.46 -18.84
C GLY A 100 -16.42 23.41 -17.51
N LYS A 101 -17.73 23.68 -17.57
CA LYS A 101 -18.64 23.52 -16.42
C LYS A 101 -19.01 22.05 -16.26
N ALA A 102 -19.50 21.67 -15.08
CA ALA A 102 -19.92 20.29 -14.82
C ALA A 102 -21.07 19.85 -15.76
N PRO A 103 -21.00 18.62 -16.34
CA PRO A 103 -19.90 17.68 -16.32
C PRO A 103 -18.70 18.15 -17.17
N LYS A 104 -17.52 18.20 -16.57
CA LYS A 104 -16.30 18.63 -17.25
C LYS A 104 -15.87 17.63 -18.31
N LYS A 105 -15.32 18.12 -19.40
CA LYS A 105 -14.79 17.29 -20.50
C LYS A 105 -13.31 17.05 -20.34
N LEU A 106 -12.87 15.80 -20.51
CA LEU A 106 -11.46 15.42 -20.55
C LEU A 106 -10.82 15.94 -21.84
N THR A 107 -9.66 16.57 -21.73
CA THR A 107 -8.87 17.03 -22.87
C THR A 107 -7.60 16.20 -23.03
N ASN A 108 -6.95 16.33 -24.19
CA ASN A 108 -5.62 15.72 -24.43
C ASN A 108 -4.47 16.58 -23.88
N ARG A 109 -4.77 17.68 -23.19
CA ARG A 109 -3.75 18.55 -22.59
C ARG A 109 -3.30 18.01 -21.26
N ASN A 110 -1.99 18.09 -21.02
CA ASN A 110 -1.41 17.72 -19.74
C ASN A 110 -1.65 18.81 -18.70
N MET A 111 -1.90 18.38 -17.46
CA MET A 111 -1.93 19.30 -16.33
C MET A 111 -0.55 19.85 -16.02
N GLN A 112 -0.48 21.11 -15.61
CA GLN A 112 0.69 21.70 -15.01
C GLN A 112 0.56 21.67 -13.50
N TYR A 113 1.65 21.34 -12.82
CA TYR A 113 1.68 21.19 -11.37
C TYR A 113 2.64 22.19 -10.72
N HIS A 114 2.18 22.79 -9.61
CA HIS A 114 3.06 23.56 -8.76
C HIS A 114 4.09 22.63 -8.07
N GLY A 115 5.36 22.99 -8.13
CA GLY A 115 6.45 22.19 -7.58
C GLY A 115 6.93 21.07 -8.51
N ALA A 116 6.54 21.10 -9.80
CA ALA A 116 7.13 20.23 -10.81
C ALA A 116 8.65 20.45 -10.93
N PRO A 117 9.44 19.41 -11.28
CA PRO A 117 9.02 18.07 -11.67
C PRO A 117 8.77 17.09 -10.51
N ARG A 118 9.15 17.42 -9.27
CA ARG A 118 9.00 16.53 -8.11
C ARG A 118 7.53 16.22 -7.83
N ARG A 119 6.69 17.24 -7.77
CA ARG A 119 5.25 17.12 -7.65
C ARG A 119 4.60 16.98 -9.01
N GLY A 120 3.74 15.98 -9.17
CA GLY A 120 3.12 15.74 -10.47
C GLY A 120 2.34 14.43 -10.53
N PRO A 121 2.01 13.96 -11.74
CA PRO A 121 1.22 12.76 -11.94
C PRO A 121 1.97 11.51 -11.52
N LYS A 122 1.24 10.42 -11.36
CA LYS A 122 1.78 9.07 -11.09
C LYS A 122 2.76 9.02 -9.90
N TRP A 123 2.44 9.73 -8.85
CA TRP A 123 3.30 9.84 -7.66
C TRP A 123 3.60 8.50 -7.00
N PHE A 124 2.65 7.57 -6.96
CA PHE A 124 2.88 6.25 -6.40
C PHE A 124 3.91 5.45 -7.22
N GLU A 125 3.77 5.40 -8.54
CA GLU A 125 4.70 4.67 -9.40
C GLU A 125 6.12 5.25 -9.34
N ARG A 126 6.23 6.58 -9.29
CA ARG A 126 7.52 7.26 -9.16
C ARG A 126 8.15 7.01 -7.79
N MET A 127 7.37 7.09 -6.72
CA MET A 127 7.81 6.74 -5.37
C MET A 127 8.26 5.28 -5.30
N LYS A 128 7.47 4.37 -5.80
CA LYS A 128 7.79 2.94 -5.84
C LYS A 128 9.13 2.67 -6.52
N ARG A 129 9.36 3.30 -7.65
CA ARG A 129 10.62 3.15 -8.41
C ARG A 129 11.85 3.58 -7.63
N GLN A 130 11.72 4.61 -6.79
CA GLN A 130 12.82 5.15 -6.01
C GLN A 130 13.01 4.47 -4.65
N HIS A 131 11.93 4.05 -4.00
CA HIS A 131 11.92 3.67 -2.58
C HIS A 131 11.46 2.23 -2.29
N LEU A 132 11.12 1.43 -3.31
CA LEU A 132 10.62 0.07 -3.11
C LEU A 132 11.56 -0.78 -2.25
N HIS A 133 12.86 -0.73 -2.54
CA HIS A 133 13.85 -1.49 -1.78
C HIS A 133 13.89 -1.10 -0.31
N SER A 134 13.84 0.19 -0.02
CA SER A 134 13.82 0.72 1.35
C SER A 134 12.59 0.26 2.13
N ILE A 135 11.41 0.32 1.51
CA ILE A 135 10.16 -0.14 2.12
C ILE A 135 10.20 -1.63 2.42
N LEU A 136 10.64 -2.43 1.45
CA LEU A 136 10.73 -3.89 1.61
C LEU A 136 11.77 -4.30 2.67
N SER A 137 12.90 -3.60 2.74
CA SER A 137 13.92 -3.84 3.77
C SER A 137 13.40 -3.54 5.17
N GLY A 138 12.67 -2.44 5.34
CA GLY A 138 12.04 -2.09 6.62
C GLY A 138 10.97 -3.09 7.04
N ALA A 139 10.12 -3.52 6.13
CA ALA A 139 9.10 -4.54 6.40
C ALA A 139 9.73 -5.89 6.76
N ALA A 140 10.77 -6.30 6.04
CA ALA A 140 11.52 -7.53 6.33
C ALA A 140 12.18 -7.50 7.73
N ALA A 141 12.73 -6.37 8.15
CA ALA A 141 13.30 -6.20 9.48
C ALA A 141 12.26 -6.39 10.59
N ILE A 142 11.02 -5.94 10.37
CA ILE A 142 9.91 -6.11 11.32
C ILE A 142 9.48 -7.58 11.42
N THR A 143 9.47 -8.30 10.31
CA THR A 143 9.02 -9.70 10.26
C THR A 143 10.06 -10.70 10.75
N ARG A 144 11.34 -10.33 10.78
CA ARG A 144 12.44 -11.22 11.21
C ARG A 144 12.58 -11.38 12.73
N ARG A 145 11.79 -10.69 13.50
CA ARG A 145 11.87 -10.74 14.97
C ARG A 145 11.17 -11.98 15.54
#